data_91462f52b2f7c711109c1eb2dd3bf510
#
_entry.id   91462f52b2f7c711109c1eb2dd3bf510
#
_cell.length_a   1.000
_cell.length_b   1.000
_cell.length_c   1.000
_cell.angle_alpha   90.00
_cell.angle_beta   90.00
_cell.angle_gamma   90.00
#
_symmetry.space_group_name_H-M   'P 1'
#
loop_
_entity.id
_entity.type
_entity.pdbx_description
1 polymer ?
#
loop_
_entity_poly.entity_id
_entity_poly.type
_entity_poly.pdbx_seq_one_letter_code
_entity_poly.pdbx_strand_id
1 'polypeptide(L)'
;MITFGPQGISRHPDHIAIHRCALDAFNAYEQDIKKKVSLLYVAIPELAAKEFDLDIDGPETQPNVFVPTREYISVKIKALRTYQSQEDAQEFAEWLENSSDYYETFKIVGVEEGTVITFEQLLEDC
;
A
#
# COMPACT_ATOMS: atom_id res chain seq x y z
N MET A 1 10.21 3.71 -4.43
CA MET A 1 8.97 4.38 -4.90
C MET A 1 7.76 3.61 -4.36
N ILE A 2 6.69 4.31 -3.96
CA ILE A 2 5.43 3.69 -3.53
C ILE A 2 4.32 4.10 -4.51
N THR A 3 3.50 3.13 -4.95
CA THR A 3 2.37 3.36 -5.86
C THR A 3 1.26 2.33 -5.62
N PHE A 4 0.15 2.43 -6.36
CA PHE A 4 -0.87 1.40 -6.38
C PHE A 4 -0.35 0.12 -7.07
N GLY A 5 -0.86 -1.04 -6.64
CA GLY A 5 -0.66 -2.30 -7.34
C GLY A 5 -1.45 -2.38 -8.66
N PRO A 6 -1.27 -3.46 -9.46
CA PRO A 6 -1.88 -3.58 -10.78
C PRO A 6 -3.42 -3.58 -10.77
N GLN A 7 -4.03 -3.99 -9.67
CA GLN A 7 -5.49 -4.01 -9.50
C GLN A 7 -6.04 -2.71 -8.87
N GLY A 8 -5.16 -1.74 -8.51
CA GLY A 8 -5.57 -0.42 -8.03
C GLY A 8 -6.38 -0.45 -6.73
N ILE A 9 -6.14 -1.42 -5.85
CA ILE A 9 -6.82 -1.67 -4.56
C ILE A 9 -8.31 -2.05 -4.73
N SER A 10 -9.08 -1.29 -5.49
CA SER A 10 -10.54 -1.45 -5.67
C SER A 10 -10.93 -1.57 -7.15
N ARG A 11 -10.00 -1.93 -8.02
CA ARG A 11 -10.16 -1.91 -9.50
C ARG A 11 -10.56 -0.52 -10.05
N HIS A 12 -10.36 0.54 -9.26
CA HIS A 12 -10.66 1.90 -9.69
C HIS A 12 -9.79 2.29 -10.90
N PRO A 13 -10.37 2.80 -11.99
CA PRO A 13 -9.63 3.07 -13.22
C PRO A 13 -8.49 4.09 -13.04
N ASP A 14 -8.67 5.09 -12.18
CA ASP A 14 -7.63 6.10 -11.90
C ASP A 14 -6.44 5.48 -11.15
N HIS A 15 -6.68 4.56 -10.20
CA HIS A 15 -5.63 3.87 -9.48
C HIS A 15 -4.83 2.94 -10.40
N ILE A 16 -5.50 2.26 -11.33
CA ILE A 16 -4.86 1.43 -12.36
C ILE A 16 -4.05 2.31 -13.33
N ALA A 17 -4.57 3.47 -13.72
CA ALA A 17 -3.84 4.41 -14.57
C ALA A 17 -2.58 4.93 -13.86
N ILE A 18 -2.68 5.31 -12.58
CA ILE A 18 -1.54 5.73 -11.76
C ILE A 18 -0.51 4.61 -11.65
N HIS A 19 -0.93 3.36 -11.41
CA HIS A 19 -0.02 2.21 -11.39
C HIS A 19 0.81 2.13 -12.68
N ARG A 20 0.16 2.18 -13.85
CA ARG A 20 0.84 2.08 -15.15
C ARG A 20 1.84 3.22 -15.38
N CYS A 21 1.42 4.46 -15.14
CA CYS A 21 2.30 5.62 -15.28
C CYS A 21 3.49 5.56 -14.30
N ALA A 22 3.26 5.14 -13.06
CA ALA A 22 4.31 5.02 -12.06
C ALA A 22 5.31 3.91 -12.43
N LEU A 23 4.83 2.77 -12.95
CA LEU A 23 5.69 1.67 -13.39
C LEU A 23 6.57 2.09 -14.56
N ASP A 24 6.00 2.78 -15.57
CA ASP A 24 6.77 3.29 -16.72
C ASP A 24 7.85 4.30 -16.26
N ALA A 25 7.49 5.21 -15.35
CA ALA A 25 8.43 6.17 -14.78
C ALA A 25 9.52 5.49 -13.95
N PHE A 26 9.19 4.47 -13.17
CA PHE A 26 10.14 3.69 -12.38
C PHE A 26 11.15 2.97 -13.28
N ASN A 27 10.68 2.29 -14.32
CA ASN A 27 11.52 1.57 -15.27
C ASN A 27 12.48 2.52 -16.00
N ALA A 28 12.00 3.70 -16.41
CA ALA A 28 12.84 4.72 -17.03
C ALA A 28 13.91 5.23 -16.05
N TYR A 29 13.53 5.48 -14.80
CA TYR A 29 14.44 5.95 -13.76
C TYR A 29 15.52 4.91 -13.43
N GLU A 30 15.19 3.61 -13.32
CA GLU A 30 16.17 2.54 -13.09
C GLU A 30 17.21 2.41 -14.21
N GLN A 31 16.83 2.71 -15.46
CA GLN A 31 17.78 2.70 -16.60
C GLN A 31 18.78 3.84 -16.53
N ASP A 32 18.38 5.00 -16.01
CA ASP A 32 19.22 6.20 -15.94
C ASP A 32 20.18 6.19 -14.74
N ILE A 33 19.75 5.61 -13.61
CA ILE A 33 20.53 5.58 -12.39
C ILE A 33 21.15 4.18 -12.18
N LYS A 34 22.44 4.17 -11.87
CA LYS A 34 23.15 2.92 -11.52
C LYS A 34 22.91 2.48 -10.06
N LYS A 35 21.91 3.04 -9.40
CA LYS A 35 21.55 2.73 -8.00
C LYS A 35 20.28 1.90 -8.00
N LYS A 36 20.31 0.76 -7.31
CA LYS A 36 19.11 -0.06 -7.08
C LYS A 36 18.11 0.76 -6.24
N VAL A 37 16.88 0.79 -6.66
CA VAL A 37 15.77 1.41 -5.95
C VAL A 37 14.65 0.40 -5.77
N SER A 38 13.88 0.53 -4.69
CA SER A 38 12.78 -0.38 -4.39
C SER A 38 11.46 0.18 -4.89
N LEU A 39 10.65 -0.69 -5.49
CA LEU A 39 9.26 -0.42 -5.87
C LEU A 39 8.34 -1.16 -4.92
N LEU A 40 7.41 -0.43 -4.29
CA LEU A 40 6.41 -0.98 -3.39
C LEU A 40 5.02 -0.65 -3.92
N TYR A 41 4.14 -1.65 -3.88
CA TYR A 41 2.71 -1.45 -4.08
C TYR A 41 2.00 -1.33 -2.74
N VAL A 42 1.06 -0.41 -2.62
CA VAL A 42 0.09 -0.45 -1.53
C VAL A 42 -0.66 -1.78 -1.63
N ALA A 43 -0.65 -2.56 -0.59
CA ALA A 43 -1.26 -3.88 -0.53
C ALA A 43 -2.16 -3.97 0.70
N ILE A 44 -3.28 -4.67 0.58
CA ILE A 44 -4.27 -4.81 1.64
C ILE A 44 -4.32 -6.28 2.07
N PRO A 45 -4.17 -6.59 3.36
CA PRO A 45 -4.31 -7.96 3.86
C PRO A 45 -5.67 -8.55 3.47
N GLU A 46 -5.68 -9.84 3.13
CA GLU A 46 -6.89 -10.54 2.65
C GLU A 46 -8.09 -10.39 3.58
N LEU A 47 -7.86 -10.41 4.89
CA LEU A 47 -8.94 -10.23 5.88
C LEU A 47 -9.56 -8.83 5.79
N ALA A 48 -8.74 -7.79 5.69
CA ALA A 48 -9.22 -6.42 5.53
C ALA A 48 -9.89 -6.22 4.16
N ALA A 49 -9.35 -6.82 3.10
CA ALA A 49 -9.97 -6.77 1.78
C ALA A 49 -11.40 -7.36 1.80
N LYS A 50 -11.60 -8.47 2.51
CA LYS A 50 -12.93 -9.09 2.68
C LYS A 50 -13.87 -8.22 3.52
N GLU A 51 -13.37 -7.57 4.55
CA GLU A 51 -14.16 -6.70 5.42
C GLU A 51 -14.69 -5.46 4.68
N PHE A 52 -13.88 -4.92 3.77
CA PHE A 52 -14.26 -3.78 2.93
C PHE A 52 -14.83 -4.17 1.55
N ASP A 53 -15.18 -5.45 1.34
CA ASP A 53 -15.73 -5.96 0.08
C ASP A 53 -14.91 -5.57 -1.17
N LEU A 54 -13.56 -5.62 -1.03
CA LEU A 54 -12.64 -5.30 -2.11
C LEU A 54 -12.43 -6.52 -3.01
N ASP A 55 -12.76 -6.39 -4.28
CA ASP A 55 -12.53 -7.41 -5.30
C ASP A 55 -11.07 -7.40 -5.77
N ILE A 56 -10.17 -7.88 -4.91
CA ILE A 56 -8.75 -8.02 -5.19
C ILE A 56 -8.27 -9.45 -4.90
N ASP A 57 -7.46 -9.98 -5.77
CA ASP A 57 -6.93 -11.33 -5.71
C ASP A 57 -5.50 -11.44 -6.26
N GLY A 58 -4.87 -12.58 -6.06
CA GLY A 58 -3.54 -12.87 -6.55
C GLY A 58 -2.40 -12.51 -5.58
N PRO A 59 -1.22 -13.13 -5.78
CA PRO A 59 -0.07 -12.97 -4.87
C PRO A 59 0.50 -11.54 -4.89
N GLU A 60 0.31 -10.79 -5.96
CA GLU A 60 0.76 -9.40 -6.08
C GLU A 60 -0.03 -8.42 -5.22
N THR A 61 -1.21 -8.83 -4.71
CA THR A 61 -2.02 -8.02 -3.80
C THR A 61 -1.72 -8.27 -2.33
N GLN A 62 -1.07 -9.40 -2.02
CA GLN A 62 -0.78 -9.77 -0.65
C GLN A 62 0.46 -9.06 -0.12
N PRO A 63 0.36 -8.39 1.05
CA PRO A 63 1.49 -7.65 1.63
C PRO A 63 2.61 -8.57 2.07
N ASN A 64 3.84 -8.08 1.97
CA ASN A 64 5.02 -8.70 2.53
C ASN A 64 5.96 -7.69 3.22
N VAL A 65 5.52 -6.43 3.34
CA VAL A 65 6.15 -5.38 4.14
C VAL A 65 5.10 -4.79 5.06
N PHE A 66 5.39 -4.72 6.36
CA PHE A 66 4.50 -4.22 7.40
C PHE A 66 5.20 -3.09 8.15
N VAL A 67 4.66 -1.88 8.04
CA VAL A 67 5.21 -0.68 8.68
C VAL A 67 4.37 -0.34 9.90
N PRO A 68 4.89 -0.44 11.13
CA PRO A 68 4.13 -0.10 12.32
C PRO A 68 3.82 1.40 12.36
N THR A 69 2.55 1.75 12.53
CA THR A 69 2.07 3.14 12.48
C THR A 69 1.31 3.58 13.72
N ARG A 70 1.38 2.82 14.80
CA ARG A 70 0.66 3.10 16.06
C ARG A 70 0.82 4.53 16.55
N GLU A 71 2.02 5.10 16.45
CA GLU A 71 2.29 6.47 16.90
C GLU A 71 1.60 7.55 16.05
N TYR A 72 1.22 7.21 14.81
CA TYR A 72 0.65 8.13 13.83
C TYR A 72 -0.83 7.91 13.56
N ILE A 73 -1.45 6.93 14.21
CA ILE A 73 -2.84 6.54 13.92
C ILE A 73 -3.82 7.70 14.16
N SER A 74 -3.62 8.48 15.20
CA SER A 74 -4.48 9.64 15.48
C SER A 74 -4.39 10.72 14.39
N VAL A 75 -3.21 10.89 13.78
CA VAL A 75 -3.02 11.82 12.66
C VAL A 75 -3.71 11.29 11.41
N LYS A 76 -3.61 9.98 11.13
CA LYS A 76 -4.28 9.33 10.01
C LYS A 76 -5.80 9.44 10.12
N ILE A 77 -6.37 9.12 11.27
CA ILE A 77 -7.81 9.26 11.54
C ILE A 77 -8.26 10.70 11.33
N LYS A 78 -7.53 11.66 11.90
CA LYS A 78 -7.84 13.09 11.72
C LYS A 78 -7.80 13.50 10.23
N ALA A 79 -6.84 13.01 9.46
CA ALA A 79 -6.75 13.30 8.04
C ALA A 79 -7.94 12.71 7.28
N LEU A 80 -8.33 11.45 7.53
CA LEU A 80 -9.50 10.81 6.93
C LEU A 80 -10.79 11.59 7.23
N ARG A 81 -10.98 12.03 8.48
CA ARG A 81 -12.15 12.82 8.90
C ARG A 81 -12.28 14.16 8.20
N THR A 82 -11.23 14.68 7.54
CA THR A 82 -11.34 15.90 6.72
C THR A 82 -12.08 15.69 5.40
N TYR A 83 -12.15 14.44 4.91
CA TYR A 83 -12.84 14.07 3.68
C TYR A 83 -14.34 13.84 3.93
N GLN A 84 -15.05 14.88 4.40
CA GLN A 84 -16.44 14.78 4.85
C GLN A 84 -17.45 14.30 3.80
N SER A 85 -17.14 14.50 2.51
CA SER A 85 -17.98 14.06 1.39
C SER A 85 -17.67 12.63 0.90
N GLN A 86 -16.68 11.97 1.50
CA GLN A 86 -16.26 10.61 1.12
C GLN A 86 -16.68 9.64 2.24
N GLU A 87 -17.75 8.90 1.99
CA GLU A 87 -18.29 7.95 2.98
C GLU A 87 -17.29 6.86 3.34
N ASP A 88 -16.57 6.31 2.34
CA ASP A 88 -15.52 5.32 2.51
C ASP A 88 -14.37 5.79 3.41
N ALA A 89 -13.98 7.07 3.32
CA ALA A 89 -12.98 7.65 4.21
C ALA A 89 -13.48 7.75 5.66
N GLN A 90 -14.78 8.03 5.86
CA GLN A 90 -15.39 8.09 7.18
C GLN A 90 -15.51 6.69 7.80
N GLU A 91 -15.93 5.69 7.03
CA GLU A 91 -16.01 4.29 7.45
C GLU A 91 -14.62 3.75 7.81
N PHE A 92 -13.62 4.04 6.99
CA PHE A 92 -12.25 3.63 7.29
C PHE A 92 -11.69 4.30 8.54
N ALA A 93 -12.00 5.58 8.78
CA ALA A 93 -11.62 6.26 10.03
C ALA A 93 -12.25 5.59 11.25
N GLU A 94 -13.55 5.22 11.19
CA GLU A 94 -14.26 4.53 12.25
C GLU A 94 -13.68 3.12 12.49
N TRP A 95 -13.36 2.40 11.43
CA TRP A 95 -12.68 1.11 11.52
C TRP A 95 -11.33 1.24 12.24
N LEU A 96 -10.52 2.22 11.90
CA LEU A 96 -9.23 2.48 12.56
C LEU A 96 -9.38 2.84 14.04
N GLU A 97 -10.43 3.59 14.42
CA GLU A 97 -10.72 3.95 15.81
C GLU A 97 -11.02 2.70 16.68
N ASN A 98 -11.58 1.65 16.07
CA ASN A 98 -11.96 0.41 16.73
C ASN A 98 -10.94 -0.72 16.52
N SER A 99 -9.95 -0.55 15.66
CA SER A 99 -8.92 -1.54 15.37
C SER A 99 -7.83 -1.54 16.43
N SER A 100 -7.17 -2.69 16.59
CA SER A 100 -5.90 -2.83 17.31
C SER A 100 -4.70 -3.01 16.37
N ASP A 101 -4.96 -3.09 15.06
CA ASP A 101 -3.97 -3.34 14.04
C ASP A 101 -3.57 -2.01 13.36
N TYR A 102 -2.34 -1.58 13.64
CA TYR A 102 -1.84 -0.28 13.22
C TYR A 102 -0.60 -0.44 12.33
N TYR A 103 -0.81 -1.05 11.16
CA TYR A 103 0.22 -1.19 10.13
C TYR A 103 -0.20 -0.51 8.83
N GLU A 104 0.75 0.13 8.14
CA GLU A 104 0.66 0.32 6.71
C GLU A 104 1.29 -0.90 6.03
N THR A 105 0.65 -1.40 5.01
CA THR A 105 1.03 -2.67 4.39
C THR A 105 1.34 -2.49 2.91
N PHE A 106 2.45 -3.10 2.49
CA PHE A 106 2.94 -2.98 1.12
C PHE A 106 3.39 -4.33 0.57
N LYS A 107 3.43 -4.42 -0.74
CA LYS A 107 4.10 -5.48 -1.49
C LYS A 107 5.34 -4.91 -2.15
N ILE A 108 6.53 -5.39 -1.77
CA ILE A 108 7.75 -5.06 -2.51
C ILE A 108 7.85 -5.91 -3.77
N VAL A 109 8.23 -5.28 -4.88
CA VAL A 109 8.35 -5.90 -6.20
C VAL A 109 9.75 -6.49 -6.38
N GLY A 110 9.84 -7.63 -7.06
CA GLY A 110 11.12 -8.25 -7.44
C GLY A 110 11.79 -9.08 -6.34
N VAL A 111 11.07 -9.43 -5.28
CA VAL A 111 11.52 -10.41 -4.28
C VAL A 111 10.80 -11.76 -4.47
N GLU A 112 11.43 -12.83 -4.00
CA GLU A 112 10.86 -14.18 -4.08
C GLU A 112 9.53 -14.27 -3.31
N GLU A 113 8.60 -15.08 -3.82
CA GLU A 113 7.31 -15.31 -3.18
C GLU A 113 7.51 -15.91 -1.77
N GLY A 114 6.71 -15.42 -0.81
CA GLY A 114 6.82 -15.80 0.59
C GLY A 114 7.88 -15.05 1.40
N THR A 115 8.71 -14.21 0.76
CA THR A 115 9.64 -13.34 1.47
C THR A 115 8.88 -12.25 2.22
N VAL A 116 9.10 -12.14 3.53
CA VAL A 116 8.63 -11.02 4.37
C VAL A 116 9.83 -10.14 4.70
N ILE A 117 9.69 -8.84 4.48
CA ILE A 117 10.74 -7.85 4.73
C ILE A 117 10.28 -6.92 5.85
N THR A 118 11.12 -6.73 6.86
CA THR A 118 10.84 -5.74 7.91
C THR A 118 11.09 -4.33 7.41
N PHE A 119 10.50 -3.35 8.07
CA PHE A 119 10.71 -1.94 7.73
C PHE A 119 12.18 -1.53 7.89
N GLU A 120 12.88 -2.06 8.90
CA GLU A 120 14.29 -1.83 9.13
C GLU A 120 15.14 -2.36 7.96
N GLN A 121 14.88 -3.59 7.50
CA GLN A 121 15.55 -4.16 6.34
C GLN A 121 15.32 -3.34 5.07
N LEU A 122 14.10 -2.80 4.88
CA LEU A 122 13.80 -1.93 3.74
C LEU A 122 14.62 -0.63 3.76
N LEU A 123 14.93 -0.09 4.94
CA LEU A 123 15.73 1.12 5.09
C LEU A 123 17.24 0.87 4.89
N GLU A 124 17.74 -0.32 5.19
CA GLU A 124 19.14 -0.69 4.99
C GLU A 124 19.51 -0.79 3.49
N ASP A 125 18.53 -1.10 2.64
CA ASP A 125 18.70 -1.22 1.18
C ASP A 125 18.55 0.14 0.43
N CYS A 126 18.26 1.23 1.14
CA CYS A 126 18.12 2.58 0.58
C CYS A 126 19.39 3.41 0.75
#